data_d425a340b46d241ed5c775cff3cfbbb3
#
_entry.id   d425a340b46d241ed5c775cff3cfbbb3
#
_cell.length_a   1.000
_cell.length_b   1.000
_cell.length_c   1.000
_cell.angle_alpha   90.00
_cell.angle_beta   90.00
_cell.angle_gamma   90.00
#
_symmetry.space_group_name_H-M   'P 1'
#
loop_
_entity.id
_entity.type
_entity.pdbx_description
1 polymer ?
#
loop_
_entity_poly.entity_id
_entity_poly.type
_entity_poly.pdbx_seq_one_letter_code
_entity_poly.pdbx_strand_id
1 'polypeptide(L)'
;MKNGFESITGQINVEYKKPQTPNSLEVNLFGDSKSRMEANFDGNIHLKERLSTAVLAHYEDTYANHDGNHDGFIDKANVRQYNLQNRWAWMGDRYIFQAALNALGEQREGGQTTHAHLPEGSERYLIGINTHRYSGFMKNAFVLDKDHGTNIALILSGALHHQDAAYGHRIYDVRQREGYASLMFETNFTPLHSLSAGMSVQHDRYDQDYRLTHDVAQPLTSNVEDETVPGLYAQYTFNLGEKFTLMGGLRFDHSNLYGNNFLTPRFHLKYAPSHA
;
A
#
# COMPACT_ATOMS: atom_id res chain seq x y z
N MET A 1 -10.73 -14.62 -2.22
CA MET A 1 -11.99 -13.96 -2.59
C MET A 1 -12.10 -12.52 -2.09
N LYS A 2 -11.38 -12.14 -1.04
CA LYS A 2 -11.43 -10.79 -0.44
C LYS A 2 -10.97 -9.67 -1.39
N ASN A 3 -10.11 -9.98 -2.36
CA ASN A 3 -9.57 -9.04 -3.36
C ASN A 3 -10.46 -9.01 -4.61
N GLY A 4 -10.59 -7.83 -5.25
CA GLY A 4 -11.45 -7.60 -6.42
C GLY A 4 -11.05 -8.33 -7.70
N PHE A 5 -11.72 -8.03 -8.79
CA PHE A 5 -11.54 -8.68 -10.10
C PHE A 5 -10.14 -8.46 -10.70
N GLU A 6 -9.46 -7.39 -10.33
CA GLU A 6 -8.10 -7.07 -10.83
C GLU A 6 -6.98 -7.88 -10.14
N SER A 7 -7.29 -8.63 -9.07
CA SER A 7 -6.30 -9.42 -8.31
C SER A 7 -5.97 -10.76 -9.00
N ILE A 8 -5.21 -10.72 -10.09
CA ILE A 8 -4.87 -11.89 -10.91
C ILE A 8 -3.58 -12.57 -10.47
N THR A 9 -2.57 -11.79 -10.05
CA THR A 9 -1.18 -12.28 -9.89
C THR A 9 -0.79 -12.61 -8.45
N GLY A 10 -1.65 -12.39 -7.48
CA GLY A 10 -1.39 -12.67 -6.06
C GLY A 10 -1.40 -11.43 -5.17
N GLN A 11 -1.00 -11.63 -3.92
CA GLN A 11 -0.98 -10.58 -2.90
C GLN A 11 0.39 -10.54 -2.21
N ILE A 12 0.98 -9.35 -2.12
CA ILE A 12 2.14 -9.09 -1.28
C ILE A 12 1.62 -8.59 0.07
N ASN A 13 1.91 -9.32 1.14
CA ASN A 13 1.57 -8.90 2.50
C ASN A 13 2.84 -8.38 3.20
N VAL A 14 2.83 -7.10 3.59
CA VAL A 14 3.93 -6.49 4.36
C VAL A 14 3.49 -6.40 5.80
N GLU A 15 4.20 -7.12 6.70
CA GLU A 15 3.94 -7.08 8.12
C GLU A 15 4.95 -6.16 8.82
N TYR A 16 4.46 -5.08 9.40
CA TYR A 16 5.24 -4.22 10.28
C TYR A 16 5.22 -4.75 11.73
N LYS A 17 6.14 -4.30 12.57
CA LYS A 17 6.08 -4.53 14.01
C LYS A 17 4.69 -4.20 14.56
N LYS A 18 4.17 -5.10 15.38
CA LYS A 18 2.81 -4.98 15.94
C LYS A 18 2.87 -4.17 17.23
N PRO A 19 1.94 -3.21 17.46
CA PRO A 19 1.94 -2.42 18.69
C PRO A 19 1.87 -3.25 19.98
N GLN A 20 1.34 -4.47 19.91
CA GLN A 20 1.19 -5.38 21.05
C GLN A 20 2.43 -6.25 21.34
N THR A 21 3.52 -6.11 20.60
CA THR A 21 4.79 -6.74 21.00
C THR A 21 5.34 -6.12 22.29
N PRO A 22 6.23 -6.78 23.05
CA PRO A 22 6.83 -6.18 24.24
C PRO A 22 7.39 -4.78 23.98
N ASN A 23 7.30 -3.88 24.97
CA ASN A 23 7.80 -2.51 24.84
C ASN A 23 9.24 -2.52 24.30
N SER A 24 9.47 -1.79 23.25
CA SER A 24 10.77 -1.68 22.61
C SER A 24 11.00 -0.29 22.07
N LEU A 25 12.27 0.07 22.01
CA LEU A 25 12.75 1.27 21.34
C LEU A 25 13.99 0.88 20.54
N GLU A 26 13.94 1.12 19.25
CA GLU A 26 15.08 0.93 18.35
C GLU A 26 15.36 2.22 17.60
N VAL A 27 16.63 2.55 17.53
CA VAL A 27 17.15 3.65 16.71
C VAL A 27 18.27 3.09 15.86
N ASN A 28 18.16 3.28 14.56
CA ASN A 28 19.19 2.89 13.60
C ASN A 28 19.63 4.10 12.81
N LEU A 29 20.95 4.32 12.74
CA LEU A 29 21.56 5.37 11.95
C LEU A 29 22.48 4.71 10.93
N PHE A 30 22.39 5.14 9.69
CA PHE A 30 23.23 4.68 8.59
C PHE A 30 23.82 5.87 7.85
N GLY A 31 25.05 5.72 7.39
CA GLY A 31 25.70 6.68 6.51
C GLY A 31 26.71 5.99 5.61
N ASP A 32 26.87 6.46 4.39
CA ASP A 32 27.84 5.93 3.45
C ASP A 32 28.71 7.03 2.82
N SER A 33 29.75 6.60 2.13
CA SER A 33 30.68 7.50 1.42
C SER A 33 30.09 8.16 0.16
N LYS A 34 28.85 7.77 -0.21
CA LYS A 34 28.09 8.32 -1.34
C LYS A 34 27.06 9.35 -0.90
N SER A 35 27.32 9.98 0.26
CA SER A 35 26.52 11.09 0.81
C SER A 35 25.09 10.72 1.17
N ARG A 36 24.81 9.44 1.43
CA ARG A 36 23.53 8.96 1.93
C ARG A 36 23.56 8.89 3.45
N MET A 37 22.56 9.46 4.08
CA MET A 37 22.30 9.36 5.51
C MET A 37 20.88 8.86 5.73
N GLU A 38 20.71 7.97 6.70
CA GLU A 38 19.40 7.47 7.12
C GLU A 38 19.30 7.49 8.64
N ALA A 39 18.11 7.76 9.13
CA ALA A 39 17.73 7.62 10.52
C ALA A 39 16.39 6.89 10.61
N ASN A 40 16.38 5.81 11.37
CA ASN A 40 15.20 5.01 11.62
C ASN A 40 14.89 5.00 13.11
N PHE A 41 13.63 5.17 13.44
CA PHE A 41 13.09 5.08 14.78
C PHE A 41 11.91 4.12 14.78
N ASP A 42 11.90 3.20 15.72
CA ASP A 42 10.83 2.25 15.97
C ASP A 42 10.59 2.17 17.48
N GLY A 43 9.41 2.52 17.92
CA GLY A 43 9.03 2.46 19.32
C GLY A 43 7.60 2.00 19.52
N ASN A 44 7.40 1.09 20.47
CA ASN A 44 6.06 0.66 20.87
C ASN A 44 5.90 0.69 22.38
N ILE A 45 4.69 1.00 22.81
CA ILE A 45 4.32 1.19 24.23
C ILE A 45 2.94 0.61 24.50
N HIS A 46 2.82 -0.11 25.62
CA HIS A 46 1.54 -0.51 26.19
C HIS A 46 1.03 0.63 27.08
N LEU A 47 -0.03 1.31 26.65
CA LEU A 47 -0.66 2.40 27.42
C LEU A 47 -1.57 1.85 28.49
N LYS A 48 -2.22 0.71 28.23
CA LYS A 48 -3.08 -0.05 29.14
C LYS A 48 -2.96 -1.54 28.81
N GLU A 49 -3.49 -2.39 29.67
CA GLU A 49 -3.47 -3.84 29.48
C GLU A 49 -3.87 -4.32 28.09
N ARG A 50 -4.83 -3.64 27.46
CA ARG A 50 -5.39 -4.00 26.14
C ARG A 50 -5.12 -2.98 25.06
N LEU A 51 -4.50 -1.85 25.37
CA LEU A 51 -4.25 -0.74 24.45
C LEU A 51 -2.77 -0.53 24.26
N SER A 52 -2.32 -0.64 23.03
CA SER A 52 -0.93 -0.43 22.63
C SER A 52 -0.84 0.54 21.46
N THR A 53 0.25 1.27 21.38
CA THR A 53 0.59 2.11 20.24
C THR A 53 2.03 1.88 19.82
N ALA A 54 2.32 2.11 18.55
CA ALA A 54 3.66 2.08 17.97
C ALA A 54 3.85 3.28 17.04
N VAL A 55 5.05 3.83 17.04
CA VAL A 55 5.49 4.88 16.12
C VAL A 55 6.71 4.36 15.38
N LEU A 56 6.66 4.45 14.05
CA LEU A 56 7.78 4.17 13.16
C LEU A 56 8.07 5.45 12.40
N ALA A 57 9.34 5.85 12.36
CA ALA A 57 9.78 7.01 11.60
C ALA A 57 11.03 6.66 10.81
N HIS A 58 11.09 7.15 9.58
CA HIS A 58 12.24 7.00 8.70
C HIS A 58 12.55 8.34 8.07
N TYR A 59 13.83 8.67 8.02
CA TYR A 59 14.37 9.79 7.28
C TYR A 59 15.55 9.32 6.44
N GLU A 60 15.61 9.74 5.18
CA GLU A 60 16.74 9.54 4.27
C GLU A 60 17.07 10.85 3.58
N ASP A 61 18.36 11.15 3.44
CA ASP A 61 18.85 12.25 2.63
C ASP A 61 20.12 11.80 1.88
N THR A 62 20.09 11.91 0.54
CA THR A 62 21.26 11.78 -0.32
C THR A 62 21.54 13.15 -0.94
N TYR A 63 22.52 13.86 -0.41
CA TYR A 63 22.68 15.29 -0.63
C TYR A 63 23.76 15.68 -1.66
N ALA A 64 24.54 14.73 -2.19
CA ALA A 64 25.57 15.01 -3.18
C ALA A 64 25.39 14.19 -4.46
N ASN A 65 25.61 14.87 -5.58
CA ASN A 65 25.60 14.23 -6.89
C ASN A 65 26.86 13.37 -7.07
N HIS A 66 26.69 12.13 -7.52
CA HIS A 66 27.75 11.22 -7.89
C HIS A 66 27.64 10.89 -9.37
N ASP A 67 28.76 11.06 -10.09
CA ASP A 67 28.96 10.72 -11.48
C ASP A 67 30.31 9.99 -11.56
N GLY A 68 30.31 8.69 -11.26
CA GLY A 68 31.52 7.88 -11.11
C GLY A 68 32.15 7.44 -12.43
N ASN A 69 31.38 7.41 -13.50
CA ASN A 69 31.83 7.09 -14.85
C ASN A 69 32.14 8.34 -15.70
N HIS A 70 31.87 9.52 -15.17
CA HIS A 70 32.11 10.82 -15.81
C HIS A 70 31.37 11.03 -17.13
N ASP A 71 30.15 10.47 -17.25
CA ASP A 71 29.30 10.63 -18.43
C ASP A 71 28.41 11.89 -18.37
N GLY A 72 28.48 12.63 -17.28
CA GLY A 72 27.70 13.84 -17.06
C GLY A 72 26.30 13.60 -16.50
N PHE A 73 25.97 12.35 -16.10
CA PHE A 73 24.71 12.01 -15.44
C PHE A 73 24.94 11.61 -13.98
N ILE A 74 23.91 11.80 -13.17
CA ILE A 74 23.88 11.35 -11.79
C ILE A 74 23.64 9.84 -11.78
N ASP A 75 24.60 9.05 -11.26
CA ASP A 75 24.54 7.57 -11.20
C ASP A 75 23.33 7.05 -10.41
N LYS A 76 22.98 7.75 -9.33
CA LYS A 76 21.86 7.44 -8.44
C LYS A 76 21.15 8.74 -8.10
N ALA A 77 19.84 8.77 -8.30
CA ALA A 77 19.03 9.93 -7.93
C ALA A 77 19.25 10.32 -6.46
N ASN A 78 19.37 11.61 -6.21
CA ASN A 78 19.32 12.16 -4.86
C ASN A 78 17.91 11.97 -4.32
N VAL A 79 17.81 11.53 -3.09
CA VAL A 79 16.54 11.26 -2.41
C VAL A 79 16.54 12.00 -1.09
N ARG A 80 15.50 12.78 -0.85
CA ARG A 80 15.16 13.25 0.49
C ARG A 80 13.77 12.73 0.82
N GLN A 81 13.70 11.88 1.85
CA GLN A 81 12.45 11.21 2.21
C GLN A 81 12.23 11.29 3.71
N TYR A 82 10.99 11.48 4.10
CA TYR A 82 10.52 11.21 5.45
C TYR A 82 9.26 10.35 5.40
N ASN A 83 9.18 9.40 6.31
CA ASN A 83 8.03 8.53 6.46
C ASN A 83 7.72 8.39 7.96
N LEU A 84 6.47 8.65 8.32
CA LEU A 84 5.99 8.54 9.68
C LEU A 84 4.76 7.63 9.70
N GLN A 85 4.76 6.62 10.56
CA GLN A 85 3.62 5.77 10.80
C GLN A 85 3.30 5.75 12.29
N ASN A 86 2.04 5.96 12.64
CA ASN A 86 1.52 5.72 13.98
C ASN A 86 0.46 4.62 13.92
N ARG A 87 0.61 3.61 14.78
CA ARG A 87 -0.25 2.43 14.83
C ARG A 87 -0.87 2.27 16.20
N TRP A 88 -2.10 1.80 16.22
CA TRP A 88 -2.88 1.56 17.43
C TRP A 88 -3.48 0.16 17.40
N ALA A 89 -3.51 -0.49 18.55
CA ALA A 89 -4.18 -1.76 18.73
C ALA A 89 -4.89 -1.83 20.06
N TRP A 90 -6.15 -2.25 20.03
CA TRP A 90 -6.91 -2.68 21.20
C TRP A 90 -7.25 -4.16 21.04
N MET A 91 -6.83 -4.98 22.02
CA MET A 91 -6.97 -6.43 21.99
C MET A 91 -7.88 -6.87 23.13
N GLY A 92 -9.18 -6.83 22.91
CA GLY A 92 -10.19 -7.30 23.88
C GLY A 92 -10.64 -8.72 23.60
N ASP A 93 -11.43 -9.29 24.50
CA ASP A 93 -11.89 -10.70 24.42
C ASP A 93 -12.89 -10.95 23.29
N ARG A 94 -13.70 -9.94 22.97
CA ARG A 94 -14.73 -10.00 21.92
C ARG A 94 -14.62 -8.86 20.91
N TYR A 95 -13.78 -7.87 21.19
CA TYR A 95 -13.57 -6.73 20.32
C TYR A 95 -12.09 -6.51 20.07
N ILE A 96 -11.71 -6.44 18.82
CA ILE A 96 -10.36 -6.17 18.34
C ILE A 96 -10.41 -4.93 17.47
N PHE A 97 -9.59 -3.95 17.84
CA PHE A 97 -9.42 -2.75 17.03
C PHE A 97 -7.96 -2.60 16.61
N GLN A 98 -7.75 -2.22 15.36
CA GLN A 98 -6.45 -1.88 14.82
C GLN A 98 -6.59 -0.66 13.92
N ALA A 99 -5.69 0.28 14.02
CA ALA A 99 -5.62 1.44 13.14
C ALA A 99 -4.17 1.81 12.85
N ALA A 100 -3.95 2.43 11.70
CA ALA A 100 -2.69 3.10 11.39
C ALA A 100 -2.94 4.36 10.58
N LEU A 101 -2.09 5.37 10.82
CA LEU A 101 -1.98 6.57 10.01
C LEU A 101 -0.54 6.66 9.52
N ASN A 102 -0.37 7.03 8.24
CA ASN A 102 0.92 7.17 7.59
C ASN A 102 1.02 8.52 6.90
N ALA A 103 2.20 9.13 6.96
CA ALA A 103 2.57 10.32 6.23
C ALA A 103 3.92 10.08 5.55
N LEU A 104 3.96 10.24 4.23
CA LEU A 104 5.17 10.14 3.40
C LEU A 104 5.36 11.46 2.65
N GLY A 105 6.58 11.99 2.67
CA GLY A 105 7.04 13.02 1.76
C GLY A 105 8.37 12.61 1.17
N GLU A 106 8.50 12.75 -0.14
CA GLU A 106 9.69 12.36 -0.87
C GLU A 106 10.00 13.36 -1.98
N GLN A 107 11.27 13.73 -2.10
CA GLN A 107 11.83 14.48 -3.22
C GLN A 107 12.92 13.63 -3.86
N ARG A 108 12.87 13.48 -5.18
CA ARG A 108 13.90 12.81 -5.98
C ARG A 108 14.40 13.73 -7.06
N GLU A 109 15.72 13.83 -7.19
CA GLU A 109 16.38 14.62 -8.20
C GLU A 109 17.41 13.78 -8.93
N GLY A 110 17.45 13.89 -10.24
CA GLY A 110 18.38 13.15 -11.11
C GLY A 110 18.61 13.88 -12.43
N GLY A 111 19.28 13.20 -13.36
CA GLY A 111 19.60 13.74 -14.69
C GLY A 111 21.04 14.19 -14.82
N GLN A 112 21.29 15.23 -15.60
CA GLN A 112 22.63 15.69 -15.92
C GLN A 112 23.24 16.54 -14.80
N THR A 113 24.54 16.32 -14.54
CA THR A 113 25.33 17.09 -13.58
C THR A 113 25.66 18.47 -14.14
N THR A 114 26.19 19.36 -13.29
CA THR A 114 26.72 20.68 -13.71
C THR A 114 27.95 20.58 -14.61
N HIS A 115 28.63 19.44 -14.64
CA HIS A 115 29.81 19.16 -15.43
C HIS A 115 29.51 18.46 -16.75
N ALA A 116 28.23 18.20 -17.08
CA ALA A 116 27.84 17.63 -18.35
C ALA A 116 28.28 18.55 -19.52
N HIS A 117 28.96 17.97 -20.51
CA HIS A 117 29.31 18.69 -21.73
C HIS A 117 28.06 18.77 -22.65
N LEU A 118 27.48 19.96 -22.73
CA LEU A 118 26.31 20.22 -23.54
C LEU A 118 26.66 21.05 -24.77
N PRO A 119 26.00 20.86 -25.92
CA PRO A 119 26.06 21.76 -27.04
C PRO A 119 25.64 23.17 -26.61
N GLU A 120 26.22 24.19 -27.26
CA GLU A 120 25.87 25.60 -26.99
C GLU A 120 24.37 25.85 -27.18
N GLY A 121 23.74 26.51 -26.20
CA GLY A 121 22.30 26.79 -26.19
C GLY A 121 21.42 25.61 -25.76
N SER A 122 21.99 24.47 -25.38
CA SER A 122 21.23 23.34 -24.85
C SER A 122 21.00 23.47 -23.35
N GLU A 123 19.79 23.06 -22.89
CA GLU A 123 19.47 22.94 -21.47
C GLU A 123 19.80 21.56 -20.93
N ARG A 124 20.15 21.48 -19.66
CA ARG A 124 20.40 20.20 -18.99
C ARG A 124 19.10 19.40 -18.88
N TYR A 125 19.21 18.11 -19.12
CA TYR A 125 18.11 17.19 -18.81
C TYR A 125 18.09 16.90 -17.31
N LEU A 126 17.07 17.41 -16.64
CA LEU A 126 16.85 17.24 -15.20
C LEU A 126 15.60 16.40 -14.95
N ILE A 127 15.64 15.61 -13.90
CA ILE A 127 14.51 14.85 -13.38
C ILE A 127 14.22 15.37 -11.97
N GLY A 128 12.99 15.75 -11.74
CA GLY A 128 12.49 16.12 -10.41
C GLY A 128 11.16 15.43 -10.14
N ILE A 129 11.04 14.78 -8.98
CA ILE A 129 9.81 14.12 -8.56
C ILE A 129 9.56 14.49 -7.10
N ASN A 130 8.41 15.08 -6.84
CA ASN A 130 7.95 15.35 -5.48
C ASN A 130 6.70 14.51 -5.21
N THR A 131 6.70 13.80 -4.09
CA THR A 131 5.61 12.93 -3.70
C THR A 131 5.18 13.23 -2.28
N HIS A 132 3.87 13.39 -2.08
CA HIS A 132 3.24 13.45 -0.76
C HIS A 132 2.13 12.41 -0.69
N ARG A 133 2.16 11.57 0.35
CA ARG A 133 1.10 10.58 0.56
C ARG A 133 0.70 10.56 2.03
N TYR A 134 -0.60 10.69 2.26
CA TYR A 134 -1.23 10.46 3.55
C TYR A 134 -2.16 9.27 3.40
N SER A 135 -2.04 8.30 4.28
CA SER A 135 -2.91 7.13 4.23
C SER A 135 -3.22 6.61 5.62
N GLY A 136 -4.29 5.85 5.72
CA GLY A 136 -4.65 5.23 6.96
C GLY A 136 -5.59 4.07 6.76
N PHE A 137 -5.66 3.23 7.77
CA PHE A 137 -6.68 2.20 7.86
C PHE A 137 -7.21 2.05 9.27
N MET A 138 -8.40 1.48 9.38
CA MET A 138 -9.03 1.07 10.61
C MET A 138 -9.71 -0.27 10.42
N LYS A 139 -9.47 -1.20 11.32
CA LYS A 139 -10.14 -2.51 11.39
C LYS A 139 -10.83 -2.64 12.74
N ASN A 140 -12.12 -2.95 12.71
CA ASN A 140 -12.93 -3.30 13.88
C ASN A 140 -13.42 -4.74 13.68
N ALA A 141 -13.15 -5.62 14.62
CA ALA A 141 -13.63 -6.99 14.58
C ALA A 141 -14.36 -7.34 15.87
N PHE A 142 -15.54 -7.92 15.73
CA PHE A 142 -16.40 -8.37 16.82
C PHE A 142 -16.52 -9.89 16.75
N VAL A 143 -16.07 -10.55 17.83
CA VAL A 143 -16.21 -12.00 17.99
C VAL A 143 -17.61 -12.27 18.59
N LEU A 144 -18.50 -12.84 17.78
CA LEU A 144 -19.88 -13.16 18.15
C LEU A 144 -19.94 -14.49 18.89
N ASP A 145 -19.22 -15.49 18.38
CA ASP A 145 -19.11 -16.82 18.96
C ASP A 145 -17.66 -17.31 18.86
N LYS A 146 -17.07 -17.61 20.02
CA LYS A 146 -15.69 -18.09 20.12
C LYS A 146 -15.54 -19.55 19.72
N ASP A 147 -16.55 -20.38 20.02
CA ASP A 147 -16.49 -21.82 19.78
C ASP A 147 -16.51 -22.13 18.28
N HIS A 148 -17.29 -21.37 17.53
CA HIS A 148 -17.36 -21.48 16.08
C HIS A 148 -16.47 -20.46 15.34
N GLY A 149 -15.72 -19.63 16.06
CA GLY A 149 -14.91 -18.56 15.47
C GLY A 149 -15.73 -17.55 14.68
N THR A 150 -17.05 -17.41 15.01
CA THR A 150 -17.95 -16.51 14.30
C THR A 150 -17.60 -15.07 14.62
N ASN A 151 -17.33 -14.30 13.59
CA ASN A 151 -16.95 -12.90 13.73
C ASN A 151 -17.47 -12.03 12.58
N ILE A 152 -17.59 -10.74 12.86
CA ILE A 152 -17.85 -9.70 11.89
C ILE A 152 -16.69 -8.71 11.96
N ALA A 153 -16.13 -8.32 10.82
CA ALA A 153 -15.08 -7.32 10.75
C ALA A 153 -15.43 -6.23 9.74
N LEU A 154 -15.27 -4.98 10.18
CA LEU A 154 -15.33 -3.80 9.32
C LEU A 154 -13.91 -3.28 9.11
N ILE A 155 -13.49 -3.18 7.85
CA ILE A 155 -12.23 -2.58 7.44
C ILE A 155 -12.55 -1.32 6.67
N LEU A 156 -11.91 -0.22 7.06
CA LEU A 156 -11.91 1.04 6.33
C LEU A 156 -10.48 1.42 6.04
N SER A 157 -10.19 1.88 4.83
CA SER A 157 -8.90 2.48 4.50
C SER A 157 -9.06 3.60 3.49
N GLY A 158 -8.07 4.49 3.42
CA GLY A 158 -8.04 5.54 2.46
C GLY A 158 -6.65 6.13 2.30
N ALA A 159 -6.43 6.78 1.17
CA ALA A 159 -5.20 7.48 0.86
C ALA A 159 -5.45 8.74 0.05
N LEU A 160 -4.61 9.75 0.29
CA LEU A 160 -4.44 10.93 -0.52
C LEU A 160 -3.01 10.92 -1.02
N HIS A 161 -2.82 10.90 -2.32
CA HIS A 161 -1.51 10.90 -2.96
C HIS A 161 -1.43 12.06 -3.95
N HIS A 162 -0.34 12.81 -3.87
CA HIS A 162 0.00 13.83 -4.83
C HIS A 162 1.43 13.62 -5.28
N GLN A 163 1.64 13.56 -6.59
CA GLN A 163 2.96 13.51 -7.19
C GLN A 163 3.03 14.51 -8.32
N ASP A 164 4.00 15.42 -8.23
CA ASP A 164 4.43 16.22 -9.36
C ASP A 164 5.79 15.74 -9.84
N ALA A 165 5.92 15.52 -11.16
CA ALA A 165 7.11 14.98 -11.76
C ALA A 165 7.46 15.73 -13.06
N ALA A 166 8.74 16.04 -13.21
CA ALA A 166 9.33 16.59 -14.42
C ALA A 166 10.47 15.70 -14.92
N TYR A 167 10.47 15.41 -16.20
CA TYR A 167 11.49 14.66 -16.93
C TYR A 167 11.97 15.50 -18.11
N GLY A 168 12.89 16.45 -17.83
CA GLY A 168 13.15 17.55 -18.73
C GLY A 168 11.89 18.40 -18.93
N HIS A 169 11.41 18.52 -20.15
CA HIS A 169 10.20 19.30 -20.49
C HIS A 169 8.89 18.49 -20.36
N ARG A 170 8.95 17.20 -20.11
CA ARG A 170 7.76 16.37 -19.86
C ARG A 170 7.33 16.54 -18.41
N ILE A 171 6.04 16.75 -18.23
CA ILE A 171 5.43 17.03 -16.94
C ILE A 171 4.34 16.02 -16.67
N TYR A 172 4.24 15.57 -15.44
CA TYR A 172 3.17 14.73 -14.95
C TYR A 172 2.81 15.15 -13.51
N ASP A 173 1.64 15.72 -13.32
CA ASP A 173 1.05 16.04 -12.01
C ASP A 173 -0.17 15.13 -11.82
N VAL A 174 -0.22 14.42 -10.71
CA VAL A 174 -1.33 13.53 -10.39
C VAL A 174 -1.74 13.66 -8.93
N ARG A 175 -3.05 13.76 -8.72
CA ARG A 175 -3.69 13.70 -7.40
C ARG A 175 -4.63 12.51 -7.37
N GLN A 176 -4.31 11.55 -6.54
CA GLN A 176 -5.14 10.37 -6.30
C GLN A 176 -5.85 10.48 -4.95
N ARG A 177 -7.11 10.08 -4.94
CA ARG A 177 -7.92 9.89 -3.73
C ARG A 177 -8.46 8.47 -3.75
N GLU A 178 -8.08 7.69 -2.75
CA GLU A 178 -8.46 6.29 -2.62
C GLU A 178 -9.30 6.10 -1.36
N GLY A 179 -10.38 5.34 -1.47
CA GLY A 179 -11.23 4.93 -0.38
C GLY A 179 -11.63 3.47 -0.49
N TYR A 180 -11.58 2.72 0.60
CA TYR A 180 -12.00 1.33 0.66
C TYR A 180 -12.77 1.05 1.93
N ALA A 181 -13.91 0.37 1.80
CA ALA A 181 -14.67 -0.17 2.91
C ALA A 181 -15.01 -1.63 2.65
N SER A 182 -14.90 -2.48 3.67
CA SER A 182 -15.26 -3.89 3.58
C SER A 182 -15.88 -4.39 4.87
N LEU A 183 -17.03 -5.03 4.76
CA LEU A 183 -17.69 -5.75 5.84
C LEU A 183 -17.55 -7.24 5.57
N MET A 184 -16.99 -7.97 6.52
CA MET A 184 -16.72 -9.40 6.42
C MET A 184 -17.41 -10.15 7.54
N PHE A 185 -17.94 -11.31 7.21
CA PHE A 185 -18.49 -12.30 8.15
C PHE A 185 -17.73 -13.61 7.96
N GLU A 186 -17.32 -14.23 9.04
CA GLU A 186 -16.64 -15.53 9.05
C GLU A 186 -17.25 -16.42 10.13
N THR A 187 -17.40 -17.72 9.83
CA THR A 187 -17.86 -18.72 10.79
C THR A 187 -17.38 -20.11 10.41
N ASN A 188 -17.17 -20.96 11.42
CA ASN A 188 -16.91 -22.38 11.25
C ASN A 188 -18.18 -23.15 11.68
N PHE A 189 -18.88 -23.74 10.73
CA PHE A 189 -20.04 -24.59 11.05
C PHE A 189 -19.62 -25.84 11.84
N THR A 190 -18.45 -26.37 11.50
CA THR A 190 -17.76 -27.48 12.18
C THR A 190 -16.25 -27.26 12.07
N PRO A 191 -15.40 -28.05 12.77
CA PRO A 191 -13.95 -27.97 12.59
C PRO A 191 -13.46 -28.20 11.15
N LEU A 192 -14.30 -28.82 10.30
CA LEU A 192 -13.96 -29.13 8.91
C LEU A 192 -14.55 -28.12 7.91
N HIS A 193 -15.58 -27.37 8.27
CA HIS A 193 -16.39 -26.56 7.36
C HIS A 193 -16.42 -25.10 7.78
N SER A 194 -15.94 -24.21 6.95
CA SER A 194 -15.97 -22.77 7.20
C SER A 194 -16.57 -21.98 6.04
N LEU A 195 -17.20 -20.86 6.38
CA LEU A 195 -17.75 -19.89 5.45
C LEU A 195 -17.12 -18.52 5.72
N SER A 196 -16.74 -17.84 4.66
CA SER A 196 -16.39 -16.41 4.68
C SER A 196 -17.23 -15.71 3.62
N ALA A 197 -17.98 -14.70 4.02
CA ALA A 197 -18.78 -13.89 3.11
C ALA A 197 -18.59 -12.40 3.42
N GLY A 198 -18.82 -11.54 2.45
CA GLY A 198 -18.68 -10.13 2.69
C GLY A 198 -19.04 -9.25 1.51
N MET A 199 -19.04 -7.96 1.78
CA MET A 199 -19.22 -6.91 0.80
C MET A 199 -18.07 -5.89 0.91
N SER A 200 -17.76 -5.26 -0.19
CA SER A 200 -16.76 -4.19 -0.25
C SER A 200 -17.17 -3.10 -1.21
N VAL A 201 -16.65 -1.92 -1.01
CA VAL A 201 -16.66 -0.84 -1.99
C VAL A 201 -15.27 -0.24 -2.03
N GLN A 202 -14.76 -0.06 -3.23
CA GLN A 202 -13.51 0.67 -3.51
C GLN A 202 -13.89 1.89 -4.35
N HIS A 203 -13.25 3.01 -4.05
CA HIS A 203 -13.37 4.24 -4.83
C HIS A 203 -11.99 4.79 -5.07
N ASP A 204 -11.65 5.02 -6.32
CA ASP A 204 -10.40 5.62 -6.78
C ASP A 204 -10.70 6.77 -7.72
N ARG A 205 -10.10 7.92 -7.44
CA ARG A 205 -10.15 9.09 -8.31
C ARG A 205 -8.76 9.60 -8.59
N TYR A 206 -8.45 9.76 -9.87
CA TYR A 206 -7.23 10.36 -10.39
C TYR A 206 -7.56 11.66 -11.11
N ASP A 207 -7.03 12.77 -10.64
CA ASP A 207 -7.01 14.04 -11.33
C ASP A 207 -5.58 14.23 -11.87
N GLN A 208 -5.39 14.26 -13.20
CA GLN A 208 -4.08 14.20 -13.86
C GLN A 208 -3.92 15.38 -14.83
N ASP A 209 -2.79 16.08 -14.75
CA ASP A 209 -2.34 17.07 -15.70
C ASP A 209 -0.97 16.68 -16.24
N TYR A 210 -0.84 16.51 -17.55
CA TYR A 210 0.41 16.04 -18.13
C TYR A 210 0.71 16.60 -19.51
N ARG A 211 2.00 16.64 -19.84
CA ARG A 211 2.55 16.87 -21.18
C ARG A 211 3.68 15.88 -21.43
N LEU A 212 3.45 14.91 -22.32
CA LEU A 212 4.41 13.84 -22.60
C LEU A 212 5.34 14.15 -23.77
N THR A 213 5.28 15.36 -24.33
CA THR A 213 6.15 15.83 -25.41
C THR A 213 7.24 16.76 -24.88
N HIS A 214 8.31 16.94 -25.67
CA HIS A 214 9.35 17.93 -25.40
C HIS A 214 8.95 19.35 -25.83
N ASP A 215 7.92 19.50 -26.62
CA ASP A 215 7.45 20.78 -27.11
C ASP A 215 6.68 21.53 -25.99
N VAL A 216 7.34 22.50 -25.41
CA VAL A 216 6.78 23.32 -24.34
C VAL A 216 5.61 24.21 -24.78
N ALA A 217 5.44 24.43 -26.09
CA ALA A 217 4.31 25.20 -26.61
C ALA A 217 3.00 24.40 -26.58
N GLN A 218 3.08 23.07 -26.47
CA GLN A 218 1.88 22.25 -26.33
C GLN A 218 1.28 22.43 -24.92
N PRO A 219 -0.06 22.64 -24.82
CA PRO A 219 -0.72 22.75 -23.53
C PRO A 219 -0.67 21.44 -22.75
N LEU A 220 -0.90 21.52 -21.44
CA LEU A 220 -1.13 20.34 -20.62
C LEU A 220 -2.44 19.66 -21.03
N THR A 221 -2.42 18.34 -21.03
CA THR A 221 -3.63 17.51 -21.14
C THR A 221 -4.14 17.23 -19.74
N SER A 222 -5.39 17.53 -19.49
CA SER A 222 -6.06 17.18 -18.23
C SER A 222 -6.93 15.94 -18.44
N ASN A 223 -6.83 14.99 -17.52
CA ASN A 223 -7.63 13.77 -17.51
C ASN A 223 -8.13 13.49 -16.08
N VAL A 224 -9.38 13.06 -15.97
CA VAL A 224 -9.98 12.65 -14.71
C VAL A 224 -10.52 11.23 -14.87
N GLU A 225 -10.04 10.34 -14.03
CA GLU A 225 -10.59 8.99 -13.90
C GLU A 225 -11.24 8.86 -12.53
N ASP A 226 -12.48 8.37 -12.50
CA ASP A 226 -13.27 8.21 -11.28
C ASP A 226 -13.95 6.84 -11.33
N GLU A 227 -13.45 5.93 -10.51
CA GLU A 227 -13.93 4.56 -10.46
C GLU A 227 -14.50 4.22 -9.08
N THR A 228 -15.68 3.59 -9.08
CA THR A 228 -16.29 2.99 -7.89
C THR A 228 -16.65 1.55 -8.19
N VAL A 229 -16.15 0.64 -7.34
CA VAL A 229 -16.33 -0.80 -7.48
C VAL A 229 -16.98 -1.37 -6.22
N PRO A 230 -18.33 -1.46 -6.14
CA PRO A 230 -19.00 -2.30 -5.16
C PRO A 230 -18.80 -3.77 -5.51
N GLY A 231 -18.63 -4.61 -4.50
CA GLY A 231 -18.43 -6.04 -4.67
C GLY A 231 -19.02 -6.87 -3.54
N LEU A 232 -19.44 -8.09 -3.88
CA LEU A 232 -19.96 -9.11 -2.95
C LEU A 232 -19.20 -10.40 -3.16
N TYR A 233 -18.92 -11.14 -2.09
CA TYR A 233 -18.27 -12.44 -2.20
C TYR A 233 -18.79 -13.44 -1.17
N ALA A 234 -18.67 -14.72 -1.53
CA ALA A 234 -18.82 -15.84 -0.61
C ALA A 234 -17.80 -16.92 -0.95
N GLN A 235 -17.20 -17.50 0.08
CA GLN A 235 -16.19 -18.55 -0.01
C GLN A 235 -16.49 -19.62 1.01
N TYR A 236 -16.54 -20.85 0.57
CA TYR A 236 -16.66 -22.03 1.42
C TYR A 236 -15.34 -22.79 1.40
N THR A 237 -14.94 -23.30 2.57
CA THR A 237 -13.73 -24.11 2.73
C THR A 237 -14.09 -25.40 3.47
N PHE A 238 -13.68 -26.53 2.88
CA PHE A 238 -13.63 -27.82 3.54
C PHE A 238 -12.17 -28.16 3.82
N ASN A 239 -11.83 -28.46 5.08
CA ASN A 239 -10.48 -28.71 5.50
C ASN A 239 -10.38 -29.99 6.35
N LEU A 240 -9.82 -31.05 5.78
CA LEU A 240 -9.57 -32.33 6.48
C LEU A 240 -8.11 -32.33 6.99
N GLY A 241 -7.84 -31.48 7.97
CA GLY A 241 -6.52 -31.33 8.57
C GLY A 241 -5.45 -30.92 7.53
N GLU A 242 -4.24 -31.49 7.66
CA GLU A 242 -3.14 -31.16 6.75
C GLU A 242 -3.22 -31.88 5.40
N LYS A 243 -4.04 -32.94 5.31
CA LYS A 243 -4.08 -33.84 4.16
C LYS A 243 -4.89 -33.32 2.98
N PHE A 244 -6.01 -32.68 3.26
CA PHE A 244 -6.91 -32.28 2.19
C PHE A 244 -7.58 -30.94 2.51
N THR A 245 -7.51 -30.00 1.58
CA THR A 245 -8.26 -28.72 1.64
C THR A 245 -8.93 -28.48 0.30
N LEU A 246 -10.22 -28.24 0.35
CA LEU A 246 -11.03 -27.80 -0.79
C LEU A 246 -11.58 -26.41 -0.48
N MET A 247 -11.34 -25.46 -1.35
CA MET A 247 -11.88 -24.11 -1.24
C MET A 247 -12.57 -23.75 -2.56
N GLY A 248 -13.80 -23.30 -2.46
CA GLY A 248 -14.55 -22.76 -3.59
C GLY A 248 -15.21 -21.45 -3.22
N GLY A 249 -15.23 -20.52 -4.15
CA GLY A 249 -15.84 -19.23 -3.88
C GLY A 249 -16.20 -18.48 -5.15
N LEU A 250 -17.07 -17.49 -4.96
CA LEU A 250 -17.59 -16.64 -6.02
C LEU A 250 -17.55 -15.19 -5.56
N ARG A 251 -17.15 -14.31 -6.46
CA ARG A 251 -17.16 -12.86 -6.24
C ARG A 251 -17.84 -12.18 -7.42
N PHE A 252 -18.66 -11.20 -7.11
CA PHE A 252 -19.31 -10.30 -8.07
C PHE A 252 -18.87 -8.88 -7.79
N ASP A 253 -18.38 -8.17 -8.81
CA ASP A 253 -17.98 -6.78 -8.78
C ASP A 253 -18.68 -6.03 -9.93
N HIS A 254 -18.95 -4.75 -9.71
CA HIS A 254 -19.42 -3.83 -10.73
C HIS A 254 -18.48 -2.62 -10.80
N SER A 255 -17.94 -2.30 -11.98
CA SER A 255 -17.15 -1.08 -12.21
C SER A 255 -17.97 -0.06 -12.99
N ASN A 256 -18.12 1.14 -12.44
CA ASN A 256 -18.76 2.25 -13.14
C ASN A 256 -17.88 2.77 -14.28
N LEU A 257 -16.57 2.69 -14.17
CA LEU A 257 -15.63 3.15 -15.19
C LEU A 257 -15.76 2.33 -16.49
N TYR A 258 -15.81 0.99 -16.33
CA TYR A 258 -16.01 0.09 -17.48
C TYR A 258 -17.48 -0.13 -17.83
N GLY A 259 -18.41 0.25 -16.95
CA GLY A 259 -19.84 -0.03 -17.11
C GLY A 259 -20.17 -1.52 -17.11
N ASN A 260 -19.32 -2.37 -16.55
CA ASN A 260 -19.39 -3.83 -16.64
C ASN A 260 -19.47 -4.52 -15.28
N ASN A 261 -20.08 -5.72 -15.31
CA ASN A 261 -20.13 -6.63 -14.19
C ASN A 261 -19.09 -7.74 -14.36
N PHE A 262 -18.40 -8.07 -13.29
CA PHE A 262 -17.37 -9.11 -13.27
C PHE A 262 -17.76 -10.20 -12.29
N LEU A 263 -17.87 -11.43 -12.78
CA LEU A 263 -18.11 -12.62 -11.97
C LEU A 263 -16.82 -13.44 -11.94
N THR A 264 -16.25 -13.58 -10.75
CA THR A 264 -14.93 -14.23 -10.57
C THR A 264 -15.08 -15.49 -9.72
N PRO A 265 -15.22 -16.69 -10.32
CA PRO A 265 -15.12 -17.96 -9.60
C PRO A 265 -13.67 -18.25 -9.26
N ARG A 266 -13.41 -18.78 -8.07
CA ARG A 266 -12.11 -19.27 -7.65
C ARG A 266 -12.23 -20.61 -6.99
N PHE A 267 -11.30 -21.51 -7.33
CA PHE A 267 -11.23 -22.85 -6.80
C PHE A 267 -9.79 -23.18 -6.44
N HIS A 268 -9.61 -23.80 -5.27
CA HIS A 268 -8.31 -24.28 -4.82
C HIS A 268 -8.48 -25.65 -4.17
N LEU A 269 -7.61 -26.58 -4.57
CA LEU A 269 -7.52 -27.93 -4.02
C LEU A 269 -6.09 -28.19 -3.59
N LYS A 270 -5.91 -28.59 -2.33
CA LYS A 270 -4.67 -29.10 -1.77
C LYS A 270 -4.87 -30.57 -1.38
N TYR A 271 -3.98 -31.44 -1.83
CA TYR A 271 -3.93 -32.82 -1.40
C TYR A 271 -2.47 -33.19 -1.06
N ALA A 272 -2.24 -33.62 0.16
CA ALA A 272 -0.94 -34.05 0.67
C ALA A 272 -1.07 -35.46 1.28
N PRO A 273 -0.81 -36.54 0.51
CA PRO A 273 -1.08 -37.92 0.93
C PRO A 273 -0.13 -38.41 2.02
N SER A 274 1.05 -37.81 2.16
CA SER A 274 2.03 -38.14 3.22
C SER A 274 2.65 -36.87 3.79
N HIS A 275 3.03 -36.90 5.06
CA HIS A 275 3.95 -35.92 5.61
C HIS A 275 5.34 -36.19 5.00
N ALA A 276 5.88 -35.22 4.28
CA ALA A 276 7.27 -35.25 3.84
C ALA A 276 8.16 -34.73 4.97
#